data_c5f41901168f339967671b35c3d48442
#
_entry.id   c5f41901168f339967671b35c3d48442
#
_cell.length_a   1.000
_cell.length_b   1.000
_cell.length_c   1.000
_cell.angle_alpha   90.00
_cell.angle_beta   90.00
_cell.angle_gamma   90.00
#
_symmetry.space_group_name_H-M   'P 1'
#
loop_
_entity.id
_entity.type
_entity.pdbx_description
1 polymer ?
#
loop_
_entity_poly.entity_id
_entity_poly.type
_entity_poly.pdbx_seq_one_letter_code
_entity_poly.pdbx_strand_id
1 'polypeptide(L)'
;MRIGIVACEIFKDELERITEGDADIVHKEYLEFALHIRPQQLRETVVSKANELKGKVDLVFLGYCYCQSLMGVTEDIELPAEMIHTDDCIGALLSPERYAEEKRVCAGTWFNSPGWAIRGTEGAIRELELDKAEGIDPMVLLKMLFEGYSRCLFIDTGSPEKEKHLSESQTFAQELGLRHECTVGSLDMLQSSLRRAKEKTIQE
;
A
#
# COMPACT_ATOMS: atom_id res chain seq x y z
N MET A 1 -23.16 -6.71 -10.43
CA MET A 1 -21.86 -6.37 -11.04
C MET A 1 -20.79 -7.28 -10.45
N ARG A 2 -19.78 -7.67 -11.23
CA ARG A 2 -18.69 -8.51 -10.74
C ARG A 2 -17.39 -7.70 -10.80
N ILE A 3 -16.81 -7.42 -9.65
CA ILE A 3 -15.56 -6.65 -9.54
C ILE A 3 -14.45 -7.58 -9.06
N GLY A 4 -13.30 -7.54 -9.76
CA GLY A 4 -12.06 -8.14 -9.29
C GLY A 4 -11.17 -7.09 -8.65
N ILE A 5 -10.54 -7.41 -7.54
CA ILE A 5 -9.54 -6.56 -6.90
C ILE A 5 -8.15 -7.15 -7.15
N VAL A 6 -7.24 -6.34 -7.69
CA VAL A 6 -5.80 -6.61 -7.75
C VAL A 6 -5.10 -5.50 -6.99
N ALA A 7 -4.46 -5.80 -5.88
CA ALA A 7 -3.99 -4.78 -4.96
C ALA A 7 -2.59 -5.08 -4.39
N CYS A 8 -1.91 -4.03 -3.94
CA CYS A 8 -0.74 -4.21 -3.09
C CYS A 8 -1.16 -4.82 -1.75
N GLU A 9 -0.43 -5.82 -1.27
CA GLU A 9 -0.72 -6.46 0.00
C GLU A 9 -0.62 -5.51 1.21
N ILE A 10 -0.01 -4.34 1.04
CA ILE A 10 0.01 -3.27 2.05
C ILE A 10 -1.41 -2.82 2.44
N PHE A 11 -2.36 -2.85 1.49
CA PHE A 11 -3.74 -2.48 1.73
C PHE A 11 -4.66 -3.65 2.04
N LYS A 12 -4.11 -4.85 2.26
CA LYS A 12 -4.92 -6.05 2.44
C LYS A 12 -5.93 -5.91 3.57
N ASP A 13 -5.49 -5.50 4.77
CA ASP A 13 -6.38 -5.34 5.93
C ASP A 13 -7.49 -4.32 5.65
N GLU A 14 -7.14 -3.18 5.10
CA GLU A 14 -8.07 -2.10 4.77
C GLU A 14 -9.09 -2.53 3.71
N LEU A 15 -8.62 -3.16 2.64
CA LEU A 15 -9.49 -3.61 1.54
C LEU A 15 -10.39 -4.76 1.97
N GLU A 16 -9.91 -5.71 2.78
CA GLU A 16 -10.77 -6.77 3.32
C GLU A 16 -11.91 -6.18 4.15
N ARG A 17 -11.63 -5.20 5.01
CA ARG A 17 -12.63 -4.55 5.85
C ARG A 17 -13.65 -3.73 5.07
N ILE A 18 -13.23 -2.91 4.11
CA ILE A 18 -14.17 -2.08 3.34
C ILE A 18 -15.00 -2.86 2.33
N THR A 19 -14.61 -4.10 2.04
CA THR A 19 -15.31 -4.98 1.10
C THR A 19 -15.97 -6.18 1.77
N GLU A 20 -16.01 -6.20 3.10
CA GLU A 20 -16.66 -7.27 3.85
C GLU A 20 -18.16 -7.32 3.52
N GLY A 21 -18.63 -8.50 3.13
CA GLY A 21 -20.04 -8.70 2.75
C GLY A 21 -20.49 -8.06 1.44
N ASP A 22 -19.59 -7.46 0.68
CA ASP A 22 -19.91 -6.85 -0.62
C ASP A 22 -20.03 -7.91 -1.72
N ALA A 23 -21.26 -8.23 -2.12
CA ALA A 23 -21.56 -9.26 -3.11
C ALA A 23 -21.07 -8.95 -4.52
N ASP A 24 -20.72 -7.69 -4.82
CA ASP A 24 -20.13 -7.30 -6.09
C ASP A 24 -18.66 -7.73 -6.21
N ILE A 25 -17.97 -7.93 -5.09
CA ILE A 25 -16.55 -8.30 -5.08
C ILE A 25 -16.44 -9.82 -5.18
N VAL A 26 -16.06 -10.31 -6.35
CA VAL A 26 -16.03 -11.75 -6.66
C VAL A 26 -14.61 -12.33 -6.71
N HIS A 27 -13.60 -11.47 -6.71
CA HIS A 27 -12.20 -11.88 -6.74
C HIS A 27 -11.33 -10.86 -5.99
N LYS A 28 -10.35 -11.35 -5.24
CA LYS A 28 -9.32 -10.53 -4.59
C LYS A 28 -7.96 -11.21 -4.74
N GLU A 29 -6.99 -10.49 -5.24
CA GLU A 29 -5.60 -10.92 -5.33
C GLU A 29 -4.69 -9.82 -4.79
N TYR A 30 -3.82 -10.18 -3.85
CA TYR A 30 -2.86 -9.27 -3.24
C TYR A 30 -1.47 -9.61 -3.70
N LEU A 31 -0.81 -8.65 -4.35
CA LEU A 31 0.54 -8.82 -4.87
C LEU A 31 1.56 -8.37 -3.84
N GLU A 32 2.70 -9.03 -3.85
CA GLU A 32 3.81 -8.75 -2.96
C GLU A 32 4.25 -7.28 -3.05
N PHE A 33 4.42 -6.62 -1.90
CA PHE A 33 4.71 -5.18 -1.85
C PHE A 33 6.11 -4.84 -2.36
N ALA A 34 7.08 -5.74 -2.24
CA ALA A 34 8.43 -5.59 -2.75
C ALA A 34 8.51 -5.31 -4.27
N LEU A 35 7.43 -5.58 -5.02
CA LEU A 35 7.38 -5.27 -6.45
C LEU A 35 7.57 -3.79 -6.76
N HIS A 36 7.26 -2.87 -5.84
CA HIS A 36 7.37 -1.43 -6.11
C HIS A 36 8.82 -0.93 -6.28
N ILE A 37 9.82 -1.65 -5.79
CA ILE A 37 11.23 -1.33 -6.07
C ILE A 37 11.65 -1.70 -7.49
N ARG A 38 10.81 -2.47 -8.21
CA ARG A 38 11.00 -2.89 -9.59
C ARG A 38 9.85 -2.39 -10.46
N PRO A 39 9.84 -1.10 -10.83
CA PRO A 39 8.70 -0.43 -11.46
C PRO A 39 8.15 -1.15 -12.70
N GLN A 40 9.02 -1.63 -13.58
CA GLN A 40 8.60 -2.33 -14.79
C GLN A 40 7.96 -3.68 -14.46
N GLN A 41 8.56 -4.47 -13.55
CA GLN A 41 8.02 -5.75 -13.14
C GLN A 41 6.67 -5.58 -12.43
N LEU A 42 6.53 -4.55 -11.58
CA LEU A 42 5.26 -4.22 -10.96
C LEU A 42 4.17 -3.96 -12.00
N ARG A 43 4.44 -3.10 -13.00
CA ARG A 43 3.49 -2.78 -14.08
C ARG A 43 3.08 -4.03 -14.85
N GLU A 44 4.05 -4.80 -15.32
CA GLU A 44 3.81 -6.04 -16.08
C GLU A 44 2.98 -7.04 -15.26
N THR A 45 3.28 -7.20 -13.97
CA THR A 45 2.56 -8.11 -13.08
C THR A 45 1.11 -7.63 -12.85
N VAL A 46 0.91 -6.33 -12.57
CA VAL A 46 -0.44 -5.77 -12.36
C VAL A 46 -1.29 -5.93 -13.61
N VAL A 47 -0.76 -5.60 -14.79
CA VAL A 47 -1.48 -5.75 -16.07
C VAL A 47 -1.81 -7.21 -16.35
N SER A 48 -0.84 -8.11 -16.18
CA SER A 48 -1.04 -9.55 -16.39
C SER A 48 -2.16 -10.08 -15.49
N LYS A 49 -2.09 -9.77 -14.19
CA LYS A 49 -3.08 -10.23 -13.20
C LYS A 49 -4.47 -9.64 -13.42
N ALA A 50 -4.56 -8.38 -13.80
CA ALA A 50 -5.82 -7.77 -14.19
C ALA A 50 -6.42 -8.45 -15.43
N ASN A 51 -5.62 -8.71 -16.46
CA ASN A 51 -6.09 -9.33 -17.70
C ASN A 51 -6.47 -10.81 -17.55
N GLU A 52 -5.90 -11.55 -16.59
CA GLU A 52 -6.34 -12.91 -16.22
C GLU A 52 -7.82 -12.96 -15.75
N LEU A 53 -8.38 -11.82 -15.35
CA LEU A 53 -9.77 -11.70 -14.91
C LEU A 53 -10.75 -11.44 -16.07
N LYS A 54 -10.27 -11.28 -17.30
CA LYS A 54 -11.12 -11.07 -18.50
C LYS A 54 -12.15 -12.19 -18.65
N GLY A 55 -13.41 -11.78 -18.79
CA GLY A 55 -14.57 -12.70 -18.86
C GLY A 55 -15.05 -13.25 -17.50
N LYS A 56 -14.28 -13.07 -16.43
CA LYS A 56 -14.65 -13.47 -15.07
C LYS A 56 -15.29 -12.33 -14.28
N VAL A 57 -14.86 -11.09 -14.54
CA VAL A 57 -15.33 -9.86 -13.91
C VAL A 57 -15.76 -8.84 -14.95
N ASP A 58 -16.53 -7.85 -14.53
CA ASP A 58 -17.01 -6.76 -15.38
C ASP A 58 -16.09 -5.53 -15.28
N LEU A 59 -15.35 -5.39 -14.15
CA LEU A 59 -14.39 -4.32 -13.88
C LEU A 59 -13.29 -4.81 -12.93
N VAL A 60 -12.08 -4.28 -13.10
CA VAL A 60 -10.96 -4.47 -12.15
C VAL A 60 -10.74 -3.20 -11.32
N PHE A 61 -10.77 -3.35 -10.00
CA PHE A 61 -10.32 -2.32 -9.08
C PHE A 61 -8.86 -2.58 -8.71
N LEU A 62 -7.99 -1.63 -9.06
CA LEU A 62 -6.58 -1.67 -8.68
C LEU A 62 -6.41 -1.00 -7.31
N GLY A 63 -6.08 -1.79 -6.28
CA GLY A 63 -5.70 -1.30 -4.96
C GLY A 63 -4.26 -0.77 -4.97
N TYR A 64 -3.99 0.14 -5.89
CA TYR A 64 -2.73 0.86 -6.11
C TYR A 64 -3.01 2.34 -6.33
N CYS A 65 -2.00 3.16 -6.03
CA CYS A 65 -2.03 4.60 -6.25
C CYS A 65 -1.32 4.98 -7.55
N TYR A 66 -1.52 6.22 -8.04
CA TYR A 66 -0.84 6.78 -9.21
C TYR A 66 0.65 7.04 -8.94
N CYS A 67 1.40 6.03 -8.51
CA CYS A 67 2.84 6.17 -8.46
C CYS A 67 3.44 6.23 -9.87
N GLN A 68 4.68 6.73 -10.00
CA GLN A 68 5.34 6.84 -11.30
C GLN A 68 5.36 5.49 -12.08
N SER A 69 5.44 4.38 -11.35
CA SER A 69 5.48 3.02 -11.92
C SER A 69 4.17 2.60 -12.59
N LEU A 70 3.03 3.14 -12.13
CA LEU A 70 1.68 2.73 -12.56
C LEU A 70 0.91 3.87 -13.25
N MET A 71 1.56 4.97 -13.59
CA MET A 71 0.93 6.04 -14.36
C MET A 71 0.42 5.49 -15.70
N GLY A 72 -0.89 5.66 -15.99
CA GLY A 72 -1.52 5.16 -17.22
C GLY A 72 -1.69 3.63 -17.31
N VAL A 73 -1.47 2.88 -16.21
CA VAL A 73 -1.57 1.41 -16.23
C VAL A 73 -2.96 0.90 -16.62
N THR A 74 -4.00 1.68 -16.33
CA THR A 74 -5.39 1.32 -16.68
C THR A 74 -5.63 1.25 -18.20
N GLU A 75 -4.80 1.94 -18.99
CA GLU A 75 -4.87 1.92 -20.46
C GLU A 75 -4.29 0.62 -21.06
N ASP A 76 -3.43 -0.09 -20.31
CA ASP A 76 -2.84 -1.37 -20.73
C ASP A 76 -3.71 -2.57 -20.34
N ILE A 77 -4.78 -2.35 -19.58
CA ILE A 77 -5.70 -3.39 -19.11
C ILE A 77 -6.84 -3.55 -20.10
N GLU A 78 -7.12 -4.78 -20.52
CA GLU A 78 -8.14 -5.13 -21.51
C GLU A 78 -9.58 -5.13 -20.94
N LEU A 79 -9.76 -4.64 -19.72
CA LEU A 79 -11.02 -4.55 -18.98
C LEU A 79 -11.21 -3.12 -18.48
N PRO A 80 -12.45 -2.67 -18.24
CA PRO A 80 -12.67 -1.47 -17.45
C PRO A 80 -11.90 -1.55 -16.13
N ALA A 81 -11.11 -0.53 -15.83
CA ALA A 81 -10.30 -0.49 -14.63
C ALA A 81 -10.43 0.85 -13.90
N GLU A 82 -10.33 0.81 -12.58
CA GLU A 82 -10.29 1.98 -11.70
C GLU A 82 -9.20 1.78 -10.66
N MET A 83 -8.58 2.87 -10.21
CA MET A 83 -7.54 2.82 -9.20
C MET A 83 -7.66 3.96 -8.18
N ILE A 84 -6.80 3.95 -7.14
CA ILE A 84 -6.83 4.96 -6.09
C ILE A 84 -6.17 6.24 -6.61
N HIS A 85 -6.92 7.36 -6.63
CA HIS A 85 -6.48 8.65 -7.17
C HIS A 85 -5.67 9.47 -6.16
N THR A 86 -4.46 9.01 -5.84
CA THR A 86 -3.46 9.73 -5.04
C THR A 86 -2.06 9.28 -5.44
N ASP A 87 -1.04 10.06 -5.12
CA ASP A 87 0.34 9.83 -5.57
C ASP A 87 0.97 8.57 -4.96
N ASP A 88 0.63 8.25 -3.70
CA ASP A 88 1.18 7.09 -3.00
C ASP A 88 0.21 6.51 -1.93
N CYS A 89 0.60 5.36 -1.35
CA CYS A 89 -0.20 4.64 -0.35
C CYS A 89 -0.37 5.43 0.96
N ILE A 90 0.56 6.28 1.33
CA ILE A 90 0.48 7.10 2.54
C ILE A 90 -0.56 8.20 2.35
N GLY A 91 -0.55 8.87 1.19
CA GLY A 91 -1.58 9.83 0.79
C GLY A 91 -2.98 9.22 0.76
N ALA A 92 -3.10 7.92 0.39
CA ALA A 92 -4.36 7.20 0.43
C ALA A 92 -4.93 7.01 1.86
N LEU A 93 -4.05 6.92 2.87
CA LEU A 93 -4.43 6.69 4.27
C LEU A 93 -4.48 7.96 5.13
N LEU A 94 -3.77 9.03 4.73
CA LEU A 94 -3.72 10.30 5.50
C LEU A 94 -4.50 11.45 4.85
N SER A 95 -4.87 11.38 3.62
CA SER A 95 -5.11 12.44 2.64
C SER A 95 -3.83 13.13 2.17
N PRO A 96 -3.82 13.66 0.94
CA PRO A 96 -2.65 14.38 0.39
C PRO A 96 -2.24 15.59 1.24
N GLU A 97 -3.21 16.34 1.78
CA GLU A 97 -2.98 17.55 2.59
C GLU A 97 -2.30 17.20 3.93
N ARG A 98 -2.84 16.22 4.66
CA ARG A 98 -2.25 15.77 5.92
C ARG A 98 -0.88 15.13 5.71
N TYR A 99 -0.72 14.35 4.67
CA TYR A 99 0.58 13.77 4.32
C TYR A 99 1.62 14.86 4.04
N ALA A 100 1.25 15.92 3.28
CA ALA A 100 2.13 17.06 3.04
C ALA A 100 2.45 17.83 4.33
N GLU A 101 1.49 17.95 5.24
CA GLU A 101 1.69 18.58 6.55
C GLU A 101 2.68 17.78 7.40
N GLU A 102 2.50 16.48 7.53
CA GLU A 102 3.38 15.61 8.31
C GLU A 102 4.83 15.63 7.79
N LYS A 103 5.03 15.71 6.47
CA LYS A 103 6.37 15.90 5.87
C LYS A 103 6.96 17.25 6.19
N ARG A 104 6.16 18.31 6.36
CA ARG A 104 6.64 19.62 6.82
C ARG A 104 6.99 19.64 8.30
N VAL A 105 6.23 18.93 9.12
CA VAL A 105 6.50 18.79 10.57
C VAL A 105 7.82 18.07 10.80
N CYS A 106 8.07 17.00 10.06
CA CYS A 106 9.32 16.24 10.16
C CYS A 106 9.66 15.59 8.81
N ALA A 107 10.64 16.16 8.09
CA ALA A 107 11.07 15.65 6.79
C ALA A 107 11.61 14.21 6.89
N GLY A 108 12.30 13.87 7.98
CA GLY A 108 12.82 12.53 8.25
C GLY A 108 11.77 11.62 8.90
N THR A 109 10.55 11.55 8.35
CA THR A 109 9.50 10.66 8.83
C THR A 109 9.42 9.39 7.99
N TRP A 110 9.54 8.24 8.64
CA TRP A 110 9.07 6.97 8.12
C TRP A 110 7.60 6.81 8.46
N PHE A 111 6.75 6.67 7.42
CA PHE A 111 5.32 6.43 7.59
C PHE A 111 5.06 4.93 7.63
N ASN A 112 4.40 4.47 8.68
CA ASN A 112 4.18 3.06 8.95
C ASN A 112 2.67 2.76 9.07
N SER A 113 2.10 2.09 8.07
CA SER A 113 0.71 1.61 8.10
C SER A 113 0.63 0.21 8.71
N PRO A 114 -0.57 -0.32 9.01
CA PRO A 114 -0.73 -1.71 9.46
C PRO A 114 0.00 -2.73 8.57
N GLY A 115 -0.15 -2.60 7.25
CA GLY A 115 0.53 -3.48 6.29
C GLY A 115 2.07 -3.38 6.32
N TRP A 116 2.63 -2.20 6.60
CA TRP A 116 4.06 -2.01 6.79
C TRP A 116 4.52 -2.51 8.15
N ALA A 117 3.75 -2.25 9.22
CA ALA A 117 4.10 -2.62 10.57
C ALA A 117 4.35 -4.13 10.74
N ILE A 118 3.46 -4.96 10.18
CA ILE A 118 3.59 -6.42 10.26
C ILE A 118 4.80 -6.99 9.50
N ARG A 119 5.44 -6.20 8.62
CA ARG A 119 6.66 -6.61 7.89
C ARG A 119 7.91 -6.41 8.72
N GLY A 120 7.91 -5.41 9.59
CA GLY A 120 9.04 -5.08 10.43
C GLY A 120 10.31 -4.75 9.66
N THR A 121 11.44 -4.76 10.36
CA THR A 121 12.77 -4.56 9.76
C THR A 121 13.19 -5.70 8.85
N GLU A 122 12.76 -6.95 9.13
CA GLU A 122 13.04 -8.10 8.24
C GLU A 122 12.36 -7.93 6.88
N GLY A 123 11.13 -7.41 6.86
CA GLY A 123 10.43 -7.11 5.61
C GLY A 123 11.14 -6.02 4.83
N ALA A 124 11.57 -4.94 5.49
CA ALA A 124 12.33 -3.86 4.86
C ALA A 124 13.67 -4.35 4.29
N ILE A 125 14.39 -5.20 5.02
CA ILE A 125 15.64 -5.83 4.55
C ILE A 125 15.41 -6.63 3.27
N ARG A 126 14.37 -7.46 3.24
CA ARG A 126 14.05 -8.29 2.05
C ARG A 126 13.62 -7.43 0.87
N GLU A 127 12.77 -6.43 1.11
CA GLU A 127 12.31 -5.52 0.08
C GLU A 127 13.45 -4.77 -0.59
N LEU A 128 14.37 -4.23 0.21
CA LEU A 128 15.53 -3.49 -0.28
C LEU A 128 16.69 -4.41 -0.71
N GLU A 129 16.49 -5.74 -0.70
CA GLU A 129 17.47 -6.75 -1.08
C GLU A 129 18.81 -6.64 -0.31
N LEU A 130 18.76 -6.10 0.92
CA LEU A 130 19.96 -5.89 1.74
C LEU A 130 20.58 -7.21 2.22
N ASP A 131 19.78 -8.26 2.29
CA ASP A 131 20.23 -9.63 2.59
C ASP A 131 21.12 -10.24 1.50
N LYS A 132 21.14 -9.66 0.30
CA LYS A 132 22.01 -10.07 -0.81
C LYS A 132 23.40 -9.45 -0.78
N ALA A 133 23.64 -8.49 0.11
CA ALA A 133 24.94 -7.84 0.24
C ALA A 133 25.93 -8.74 0.98
N GLU A 134 27.00 -9.17 0.30
CA GLU A 134 28.01 -10.05 0.90
C GLU A 134 28.86 -9.31 1.92
N GLY A 135 29.11 -9.94 3.07
CA GLY A 135 30.07 -9.48 4.08
C GLY A 135 29.63 -8.36 4.99
N ILE A 136 28.39 -7.88 4.89
CA ILE A 136 27.85 -6.83 5.75
C ILE A 136 26.53 -7.31 6.35
N ASP A 137 26.34 -7.08 7.65
CA ASP A 137 25.07 -7.37 8.31
C ASP A 137 23.94 -6.51 7.68
N PRO A 138 22.86 -7.12 7.17
CA PRO A 138 21.73 -6.40 6.56
C PRO A 138 21.11 -5.33 7.46
N MET A 139 21.10 -5.56 8.80
CA MET A 139 20.61 -4.58 9.76
C MET A 139 21.50 -3.33 9.81
N VAL A 140 22.81 -3.48 9.66
CA VAL A 140 23.74 -2.34 9.57
C VAL A 140 23.44 -1.52 8.33
N LEU A 141 23.24 -2.16 7.18
CA LEU A 141 22.87 -1.49 5.95
C LEU A 141 21.53 -0.77 6.07
N LEU A 142 20.53 -1.41 6.69
CA LEU A 142 19.23 -0.80 6.92
C LEU A 142 19.37 0.46 7.80
N LYS A 143 20.14 0.39 8.89
CA LYS A 143 20.39 1.56 9.76
C LYS A 143 21.07 2.71 9.01
N MET A 144 22.02 2.41 8.13
CA MET A 144 22.66 3.44 7.28
C MET A 144 21.64 4.12 6.35
N LEU A 145 20.71 3.38 5.75
CA LEU A 145 19.65 3.95 4.92
C LEU A 145 18.68 4.83 5.73
N PHE A 146 18.55 4.56 7.02
CA PHE A 146 17.70 5.31 7.93
C PHE A 146 18.40 6.47 8.67
N GLU A 147 19.69 6.77 8.40
CA GLU A 147 20.41 7.88 9.04
C GLU A 147 19.72 9.25 8.91
N GLY A 148 18.99 9.47 7.81
CA GLY A 148 18.22 10.70 7.57
C GLY A 148 16.84 10.72 8.24
N TYR A 149 16.40 9.60 8.85
CA TYR A 149 15.12 9.49 9.50
C TYR A 149 15.25 9.74 11.00
N SER A 150 14.22 10.34 11.60
CA SER A 150 14.18 10.64 13.04
C SER A 150 12.84 10.28 13.68
N ARG A 151 11.81 9.99 12.87
CA ARG A 151 10.45 9.68 13.31
C ARG A 151 9.89 8.49 12.55
N CYS A 152 9.27 7.57 13.28
CA CYS A 152 8.36 6.56 12.75
C CYS A 152 6.93 6.97 13.13
N LEU A 153 6.10 7.32 12.14
CA LEU A 153 4.71 7.72 12.34
C LEU A 153 3.78 6.58 11.94
N PHE A 154 3.21 5.91 12.95
CA PHE A 154 2.21 4.86 12.74
C PHE A 154 0.87 5.48 12.36
N ILE A 155 0.26 5.00 11.27
CA ILE A 155 -1.04 5.42 10.77
C ILE A 155 -2.08 4.40 11.21
N ASP A 156 -2.87 4.75 12.21
CA ASP A 156 -3.95 3.91 12.70
C ASP A 156 -5.17 4.00 11.77
N THR A 157 -5.40 2.96 10.97
CA THR A 157 -6.53 2.86 10.05
C THR A 157 -7.78 2.23 10.70
N GLY A 158 -7.78 2.05 12.03
CA GLY A 158 -8.88 1.41 12.76
C GLY A 158 -8.96 -0.10 12.59
N SER A 159 -7.81 -0.77 12.35
CA SER A 159 -7.73 -2.23 12.27
C SER A 159 -8.20 -2.89 13.57
N PRO A 160 -8.93 -4.02 13.52
CA PRO A 160 -9.23 -4.84 14.71
C PRO A 160 -7.95 -5.34 15.42
N GLU A 161 -6.85 -5.53 14.68
CA GLU A 161 -5.54 -5.92 15.21
C GLU A 161 -4.64 -4.72 15.55
N LYS A 162 -5.21 -3.53 15.79
CA LYS A 162 -4.49 -2.28 16.05
C LYS A 162 -3.35 -2.43 17.05
N GLU A 163 -3.60 -3.06 18.19
CA GLU A 163 -2.60 -3.20 19.25
C GLU A 163 -1.37 -4.00 18.80
N LYS A 164 -1.59 -5.04 17.99
CA LYS A 164 -0.51 -5.82 17.36
C LYS A 164 0.28 -4.95 16.38
N HIS A 165 -0.40 -4.28 15.45
CA HIS A 165 0.25 -3.43 14.46
C HIS A 165 1.02 -2.27 15.12
N LEU A 166 0.47 -1.69 16.19
CA LEU A 166 1.13 -0.65 16.98
C LEU A 166 2.40 -1.19 17.62
N SER A 167 2.33 -2.37 18.26
CA SER A 167 3.50 -3.03 18.87
C SER A 167 4.61 -3.32 17.85
N GLU A 168 4.25 -3.85 16.69
CA GLU A 168 5.21 -4.11 15.59
C GLU A 168 5.85 -2.80 15.09
N SER A 169 5.05 -1.74 14.94
CA SER A 169 5.56 -0.43 14.56
C SER A 169 6.50 0.18 15.62
N GLN A 170 6.22 -0.03 16.90
CA GLN A 170 7.10 0.40 18.00
C GLN A 170 8.41 -0.38 17.97
N THR A 171 8.37 -1.69 17.73
CA THR A 171 9.56 -2.53 17.58
C THR A 171 10.43 -2.05 16.44
N PHE A 172 9.83 -1.81 15.25
CA PHE A 172 10.52 -1.25 14.11
C PHE A 172 11.23 0.08 14.43
N ALA A 173 10.51 1.00 15.09
CA ALA A 173 11.08 2.29 15.48
C ALA A 173 12.23 2.13 16.47
N GLN A 174 12.11 1.25 17.46
CA GLN A 174 13.15 0.97 18.45
C GLN A 174 14.42 0.38 17.81
N GLU A 175 14.28 -0.57 16.91
CA GLU A 175 15.42 -1.22 16.23
C GLU A 175 16.22 -0.24 15.37
N LEU A 176 15.54 0.77 14.80
CA LEU A 176 16.15 1.80 13.97
C LEU A 176 16.48 3.10 14.72
N GLY A 177 16.19 3.17 16.03
CA GLY A 177 16.48 4.36 16.83
C GLY A 177 15.60 5.56 16.50
N LEU A 178 14.38 5.34 15.98
CA LEU A 178 13.44 6.38 15.59
C LEU A 178 12.49 6.73 16.76
N ARG A 179 12.07 7.99 16.86
CA ARG A 179 10.98 8.39 17.75
C ARG A 179 9.66 7.85 17.18
N HIS A 180 8.94 7.06 17.97
CA HIS A 180 7.65 6.53 17.58
C HIS A 180 6.52 7.50 17.91
N GLU A 181 5.66 7.77 16.94
CA GLU A 181 4.43 8.54 17.08
C GLU A 181 3.27 7.82 16.39
N CYS A 182 2.04 8.20 16.70
CA CYS A 182 0.84 7.63 16.13
C CYS A 182 -0.10 8.74 15.63
N THR A 183 -0.74 8.54 14.49
CA THR A 183 -1.78 9.40 13.95
C THR A 183 -2.97 8.57 13.47
N VAL A 184 -4.16 9.18 13.44
CA VAL A 184 -5.36 8.53 12.91
C VAL A 184 -5.36 8.66 11.39
N GLY A 185 -5.48 7.54 10.69
CA GLY A 185 -5.71 7.46 9.26
C GLY A 185 -7.19 7.47 8.88
N SER A 186 -7.47 7.43 7.58
CA SER A 186 -8.83 7.30 7.03
C SER A 186 -8.85 6.29 5.90
N LEU A 187 -9.99 5.62 5.71
CA LEU A 187 -10.26 4.75 4.56
C LEU A 187 -11.08 5.43 3.47
N ASP A 188 -11.38 6.74 3.62
CA ASP A 188 -12.27 7.47 2.71
C ASP A 188 -11.78 7.47 1.27
N MET A 189 -10.47 7.55 1.04
CA MET A 189 -9.88 7.50 -0.30
C MET A 189 -10.09 6.13 -0.96
N LEU A 190 -9.87 5.04 -0.21
CA LEU A 190 -10.09 3.68 -0.69
C LEU A 190 -11.58 3.45 -0.99
N GLN A 191 -12.46 3.81 -0.04
CA GLN A 191 -13.90 3.66 -0.18
C GLN A 191 -14.46 4.47 -1.34
N SER A 192 -14.04 5.74 -1.48
CA SER A 192 -14.49 6.60 -2.58
C SER A 192 -13.99 6.10 -3.94
N SER A 193 -12.77 5.55 -4.01
CA SER A 193 -12.24 4.96 -5.24
C SER A 193 -13.00 3.69 -5.64
N LEU A 194 -13.31 2.82 -4.67
CA LEU A 194 -14.13 1.64 -4.92
C LEU A 194 -15.56 2.01 -5.36
N ARG A 195 -16.13 3.07 -4.77
CA ARG A 195 -17.45 3.58 -5.18
C ARG A 195 -17.42 4.10 -6.62
N ARG A 196 -16.39 4.89 -7.01
CA ARG A 196 -16.23 5.31 -8.40
C ARG A 196 -16.13 4.12 -9.37
N ALA A 197 -15.42 3.06 -8.97
CA ALA A 197 -15.33 1.82 -9.74
C ALA A 197 -16.73 1.23 -10.01
N LYS A 198 -17.59 1.20 -8.99
CA LYS A 198 -18.97 0.73 -9.11
C LYS A 198 -19.83 1.63 -10.01
N GLU A 199 -19.66 2.94 -9.93
CA GLU A 199 -20.43 3.93 -10.72
C GLU A 199 -20.07 3.92 -12.21
N LYS A 200 -18.82 3.68 -12.57
CA LYS A 200 -18.37 3.60 -13.99
C LYS A 200 -19.13 2.57 -14.80
N THR A 201 -19.37 1.41 -14.23
CA THR A 201 -19.99 0.27 -14.94
C THR A 201 -21.50 0.44 -15.15
N ILE A 202 -22.14 1.40 -14.48
CA ILE A 202 -23.59 1.68 -14.62
C ILE A 202 -23.86 2.60 -15.84
N GLN A 203 -22.81 3.28 -16.36
CA GLN A 203 -22.94 4.29 -17.43
C GLN A 203 -22.60 3.77 -18.83
N GLU A 204 -22.10 2.55 -18.96
CA GLU A 204 -21.88 1.82 -20.21
C GLU A 204 -22.99 0.78 -20.48
#